data_7af38faa4b50b8e122558bfd4ce5ac0c
#
_entry.id   7af38faa4b50b8e122558bfd4ce5ac0c
#
_cell.length_a   1.000
_cell.length_b   1.000
_cell.length_c   1.000
_cell.angle_alpha   90.00
_cell.angle_beta   90.00
_cell.angle_gamma   90.00
#
_symmetry.space_group_name_H-M   'P 1'
#
loop_
_entity.id
_entity.type
_entity.pdbx_description
1 polymer ?
#
loop_
_entity_poly.entity_id
_entity_poly.type
_entity_poly.pdbx_seq_one_letter_code
_entity_poly.pdbx_strand_id
1 'polypeptide(L)'
;MLISIATGLGMQYEIKNKISAFNGDISIYNFQTTNYENSSIPLDFDEDLYTNISNINGVVSVQKIATKFGLVRTKKDFDGVYFKGVDQNYNWEKIKRFLIEGNFPNISNSISNQIIISKLLANRLNLEVGDSFQMLFSRNSESSAIRKFEITGIFSSGFNELDS
;
A
#
# COMPACT_ATOMS: atom_id res chain seq x y z
N MET A 1 9.52 -28.82 24.24
CA MET A 1 8.67 -27.70 24.70
C MET A 1 9.28 -26.32 24.43
N LEU A 2 10.50 -26.00 24.88
CA LEU A 2 11.13 -24.67 24.65
C LEU A 2 11.25 -24.30 23.17
N ILE A 3 11.65 -25.22 22.31
CA ILE A 3 11.81 -25.00 20.85
C ILE A 3 10.47 -24.64 20.20
N SER A 4 9.39 -25.33 20.56
CA SER A 4 8.06 -25.05 20.00
C SER A 4 7.54 -23.67 20.39
N ILE A 5 7.78 -23.26 21.62
CA ILE A 5 7.41 -21.92 22.12
C ILE A 5 8.25 -20.85 21.41
N ALA A 6 9.56 -21.04 21.31
CA ALA A 6 10.45 -20.10 20.64
C ALA A 6 10.10 -19.92 19.16
N THR A 7 9.79 -21.03 18.47
CA THR A 7 9.36 -20.99 17.06
C THR A 7 8.03 -20.25 16.90
N GLY A 8 7.06 -20.53 17.79
CA GLY A 8 5.76 -19.84 17.78
C GLY A 8 5.87 -18.34 18.01
N LEU A 9 6.66 -17.91 19.00
CA LEU A 9 6.90 -16.49 19.27
C LEU A 9 7.66 -15.80 18.11
N GLY A 10 8.66 -16.48 17.54
CA GLY A 10 9.39 -15.97 16.39
C GLY A 10 8.48 -15.75 15.17
N MET A 11 7.61 -16.72 14.88
CA MET A 11 6.66 -16.61 13.78
C MET A 11 5.65 -15.47 14.01
N GLN A 12 5.11 -15.36 15.22
CA GLN A 12 4.19 -14.29 15.59
C GLN A 12 4.86 -12.90 15.43
N TYR A 13 6.11 -12.77 15.87
CA TYR A 13 6.88 -11.54 15.73
C TYR A 13 7.10 -11.16 14.25
N GLU A 14 7.48 -12.12 13.41
CA GLU A 14 7.68 -11.89 11.98
C GLU A 14 6.38 -11.50 11.26
N ILE A 15 5.26 -12.17 11.55
CA ILE A 15 3.95 -11.83 10.98
C ILE A 15 3.57 -10.40 11.37
N LYS A 16 3.66 -10.06 12.66
CA LYS A 16 3.36 -8.72 13.16
C LYS A 16 4.22 -7.66 12.45
N ASN A 17 5.52 -7.88 12.35
CA ASN A 17 6.44 -6.93 11.72
C ASN A 17 6.14 -6.72 10.23
N LYS A 18 5.75 -7.76 9.52
CA LYS A 18 5.38 -7.66 8.10
C LYS A 18 4.09 -6.88 7.91
N ILE A 19 3.04 -7.21 8.66
CA ILE A 19 1.76 -6.48 8.61
C ILE A 19 1.97 -5.00 8.97
N SER A 20 2.71 -4.72 10.04
CA SER A 20 3.00 -3.36 10.48
C SER A 20 3.84 -2.58 9.45
N ALA A 21 4.75 -3.24 8.72
CA ALA A 21 5.54 -2.59 7.69
C ALA A 21 4.66 -2.03 6.56
N PHE A 22 3.61 -2.74 6.15
CA PHE A 22 2.72 -2.31 5.07
C PHE A 22 1.55 -1.44 5.55
N ASN A 23 0.95 -1.77 6.72
CA ASN A 23 -0.29 -1.12 7.17
C ASN A 23 -0.10 -0.14 8.35
N GLY A 24 1.12 -0.08 8.91
CA GLY A 24 1.37 0.64 10.15
C GLY A 24 0.94 -0.16 11.38
N ASP A 25 1.32 0.31 12.56
CA ASP A 25 0.95 -0.31 13.84
C ASP A 25 -0.46 0.07 14.26
N ILE A 26 -0.90 1.29 13.91
CA ILE A 26 -2.22 1.86 14.21
C ILE A 26 -2.73 2.57 12.97
N SER A 27 -3.97 2.31 12.60
CA SER A 27 -4.66 3.00 11.50
C SER A 27 -5.86 3.77 12.03
N ILE A 28 -6.03 5.01 11.56
CA ILE A 28 -7.12 5.89 11.96
C ILE A 28 -8.01 6.10 10.74
N TYR A 29 -9.31 5.85 10.90
CA TYR A 29 -10.32 5.97 9.87
C TYR A 29 -11.44 6.90 10.29
N ASN A 30 -12.21 7.40 9.33
CA ASN A 30 -13.43 8.14 9.62
C ASN A 30 -14.42 7.22 10.33
N PHE A 31 -15.07 7.71 11.39
CA PHE A 31 -16.03 6.94 12.19
C PHE A 31 -17.23 6.42 11.39
N GLN A 32 -17.63 7.11 10.33
CA GLN A 32 -18.74 6.71 9.46
C GLN A 32 -18.35 5.63 8.43
N THR A 33 -17.11 5.18 8.44
CA THR A 33 -16.64 4.16 7.50
C THR A 33 -17.11 2.78 7.96
N THR A 34 -18.03 2.17 7.22
CA THR A 34 -18.55 0.82 7.49
C THR A 34 -17.61 -0.28 7.02
N ASN A 35 -16.70 0.03 6.10
CA ASN A 35 -15.75 -0.92 5.52
C ASN A 35 -14.35 -0.31 5.51
N TYR A 36 -13.48 -0.74 6.41
CA TYR A 36 -12.14 -0.17 6.61
C TYR A 36 -11.22 -0.30 5.40
N GLU A 37 -11.44 -1.32 4.55
CA GLU A 37 -10.67 -1.55 3.32
C GLU A 37 -11.11 -0.66 2.15
N ASN A 38 -12.37 -0.24 2.14
CA ASN A 38 -13.00 0.55 1.09
C ASN A 38 -13.57 1.87 1.61
N SER A 39 -12.82 2.58 2.46
CA SER A 39 -13.26 3.88 2.96
C SER A 39 -13.50 4.84 1.81
N SER A 40 -14.78 5.05 1.47
CA SER A 40 -15.19 6.08 0.50
C SER A 40 -15.24 7.47 1.12
N ILE A 41 -15.19 7.54 2.45
CA ILE A 41 -15.29 8.80 3.22
C ILE A 41 -13.89 9.14 3.72
N PRO A 42 -13.25 10.19 3.20
CA PRO A 42 -11.95 10.63 3.68
C PRO A 42 -12.02 11.03 5.15
N LEU A 43 -10.93 10.79 5.88
CA LEU A 43 -10.73 11.41 7.17
C LEU A 43 -10.43 12.91 6.94
N ASP A 44 -11.14 13.77 7.63
CA ASP A 44 -10.81 15.20 7.66
C ASP A 44 -9.53 15.37 8.50
N PHE A 45 -8.43 15.58 7.79
CA PHE A 45 -7.10 15.55 8.36
C PHE A 45 -6.47 16.95 8.25
N ASP A 46 -6.58 17.72 9.33
CA ASP A 46 -5.99 19.03 9.48
C ASP A 46 -4.59 18.98 10.15
N GLU A 47 -3.91 20.13 10.17
CA GLU A 47 -2.58 20.24 10.78
C GLU A 47 -2.62 20.08 12.30
N ASP A 48 -3.73 20.44 12.94
CA ASP A 48 -3.92 20.31 14.39
C ASP A 48 -4.00 18.84 14.78
N LEU A 49 -4.76 18.04 14.03
CA LEU A 49 -4.84 16.60 14.24
C LEU A 49 -3.47 15.94 14.04
N TYR A 50 -2.74 16.33 12.99
CA TYR A 50 -1.39 15.82 12.74
C TYR A 50 -0.46 16.12 13.92
N THR A 51 -0.46 17.34 14.39
CA THR A 51 0.39 17.80 15.50
C THR A 51 0.04 17.07 16.79
N ASN A 52 -1.26 16.94 17.09
CA ASN A 52 -1.72 16.24 18.28
C ASN A 52 -1.31 14.78 18.29
N ILE A 53 -1.47 14.06 17.17
CA ILE A 53 -1.06 12.66 17.06
C ILE A 53 0.45 12.50 17.14
N SER A 54 1.20 13.39 16.46
CA SER A 54 2.67 13.33 16.43
C SER A 54 3.32 13.57 17.80
N ASN A 55 2.65 14.33 18.67
CA ASN A 55 3.12 14.62 20.02
C ASN A 55 2.79 13.54 21.05
N ILE A 56 2.04 12.50 20.68
CA ILE A 56 1.75 11.39 21.59
C ILE A 56 3.04 10.60 21.85
N ASN A 57 3.34 10.38 23.12
CA ASN A 57 4.52 9.60 23.49
C ASN A 57 4.45 8.17 22.91
N GLY A 58 5.48 7.76 22.19
CA GLY A 58 5.56 6.46 21.51
C GLY A 58 5.18 6.50 20.02
N VAL A 59 4.64 7.60 19.50
CA VAL A 59 4.44 7.79 18.05
C VAL A 59 5.78 8.16 17.40
N VAL A 60 6.23 7.33 16.47
CA VAL A 60 7.50 7.53 15.74
C VAL A 60 7.27 8.28 14.43
N SER A 61 6.18 7.98 13.73
CA SER A 61 5.85 8.64 12.48
C SER A 61 4.34 8.57 12.19
N VAL A 62 3.81 9.60 11.56
CA VAL A 62 2.43 9.67 11.07
C VAL A 62 2.48 9.77 9.56
N GLN A 63 1.71 8.94 8.86
CA GLN A 63 1.72 8.86 7.40
C GLN A 63 0.30 8.96 6.87
N LYS A 64 0.12 9.72 5.79
CA LYS A 64 -1.15 9.85 5.08
C LYS A 64 -1.24 8.77 4.01
N ILE A 65 -2.33 8.02 4.01
CA ILE A 65 -2.55 6.93 3.08
C ILE A 65 -3.95 7.09 2.48
N ALA A 66 -4.05 6.88 1.17
CA ALA A 66 -5.32 6.78 0.47
C ALA A 66 -5.42 5.41 -0.19
N THR A 67 -6.40 4.60 0.21
CA THR A 67 -6.65 3.29 -0.40
C THR A 67 -7.83 3.37 -1.35
N LYS A 68 -7.70 2.81 -2.53
CA LYS A 68 -8.78 2.75 -3.51
C LYS A 68 -8.74 1.45 -4.29
N PHE A 69 -9.91 0.82 -4.46
CA PHE A 69 -10.06 -0.31 -5.35
C PHE A 69 -10.05 0.16 -6.82
N GLY A 70 -9.37 -0.59 -7.67
CA GLY A 70 -9.32 -0.33 -9.10
C GLY A 70 -9.06 -1.60 -9.90
N LEU A 71 -9.32 -1.51 -11.21
CA LEU A 71 -9.05 -2.56 -12.16
C LEU A 71 -7.79 -2.24 -12.95
N VAL A 72 -6.76 -3.05 -12.79
CA VAL A 72 -5.57 -3.03 -13.65
C VAL A 72 -5.95 -3.65 -14.98
N ARG A 73 -5.67 -2.94 -16.06
CA ARG A 73 -5.88 -3.40 -17.44
C ARG A 73 -4.58 -3.43 -18.18
N THR A 74 -4.24 -4.60 -18.69
CA THR A 74 -3.16 -4.83 -19.65
C THR A 74 -3.72 -5.02 -21.07
N LYS A 75 -2.89 -5.35 -22.03
CA LYS A 75 -3.33 -5.65 -23.41
C LYS A 75 -4.10 -6.97 -23.50
N LYS A 76 -3.88 -7.90 -22.59
CA LYS A 76 -4.41 -9.28 -22.64
C LYS A 76 -5.35 -9.59 -21.49
N ASP A 77 -5.10 -9.03 -20.31
CA ASP A 77 -5.74 -9.42 -19.07
C ASP A 77 -6.17 -8.20 -18.25
N PHE A 78 -7.01 -8.45 -17.25
CA PHE A 78 -7.40 -7.46 -16.24
C PHE A 78 -7.46 -8.13 -14.87
N ASP A 79 -7.20 -7.35 -13.83
CA ASP A 79 -7.25 -7.82 -12.44
C ASP A 79 -7.74 -6.71 -11.50
N GLY A 80 -8.47 -7.10 -10.45
CA GLY A 80 -8.94 -6.17 -9.42
C GLY A 80 -7.92 -6.07 -8.29
N VAL A 81 -7.49 -4.86 -7.96
CA VAL A 81 -6.46 -4.63 -6.94
C VAL A 81 -6.83 -3.45 -6.04
N TYR A 82 -6.30 -3.49 -4.81
CA TYR A 82 -6.30 -2.34 -3.92
C TYR A 82 -5.06 -1.49 -4.17
N PHE A 83 -5.29 -0.26 -4.58
CA PHE A 83 -4.24 0.73 -4.80
C PHE A 83 -4.03 1.56 -3.53
N LYS A 84 -2.80 1.62 -3.06
CA LYS A 84 -2.39 2.45 -1.92
C LYS A 84 -1.63 3.67 -2.43
N GLY A 85 -2.24 4.83 -2.34
CA GLY A 85 -1.59 6.12 -2.58
C GLY A 85 -0.89 6.60 -1.31
N VAL A 86 0.31 7.10 -1.47
CA VAL A 86 1.15 7.62 -0.38
C VAL A 86 1.67 9.00 -0.75
N ASP A 87 2.04 9.78 0.25
CA ASP A 87 2.61 11.11 0.07
C ASP A 87 4.16 11.11 0.11
N GLN A 88 4.76 12.27 -0.05
CA GLN A 88 6.22 12.46 -0.04
C GLN A 88 6.90 12.07 1.28
N ASN A 89 6.15 12.03 2.39
CA ASN A 89 6.66 11.71 3.72
C ASN A 89 6.58 10.21 4.02
N TYR A 90 6.19 9.40 3.05
CA TYR A 90 6.07 7.96 3.24
C TYR A 90 7.41 7.30 3.55
N ASN A 91 7.47 6.54 4.63
CA ASN A 91 8.70 5.88 5.07
C ASN A 91 8.93 4.55 4.34
N TRP A 92 9.71 4.60 3.26
CA TRP A 92 10.07 3.44 2.46
C TRP A 92 11.01 2.45 3.17
N GLU A 93 11.74 2.87 4.21
CA GLU A 93 12.70 2.02 4.91
C GLU A 93 12.05 0.78 5.53
N LYS A 94 10.79 0.91 6.01
CA LYS A 94 10.06 -0.23 6.59
C LYS A 94 9.79 -1.35 5.58
N ILE A 95 9.58 -1.01 4.32
CA ILE A 95 9.27 -1.97 3.27
C ILE A 95 10.46 -2.28 2.33
N LYS A 96 11.60 -1.62 2.54
CA LYS A 96 12.81 -1.77 1.71
C LYS A 96 13.28 -3.22 1.59
N ARG A 97 13.20 -3.99 2.67
CA ARG A 97 13.58 -5.40 2.70
C ARG A 97 12.69 -6.31 1.84
N PHE A 98 11.53 -5.84 1.44
CA PHE A 98 10.58 -6.59 0.61
C PHE A 98 10.69 -6.27 -0.88
N LEU A 99 11.43 -5.21 -1.25
CA LEU A 99 11.69 -4.88 -2.65
C LEU A 99 12.63 -5.94 -3.23
N ILE A 100 12.20 -6.59 -4.31
CA ILE A 100 12.97 -7.66 -4.97
C ILE A 100 13.70 -7.09 -6.17
N GLU A 101 13.06 -6.18 -6.92
CA GLU A 101 13.56 -5.68 -8.19
C GLU A 101 13.17 -4.22 -8.37
N GLY A 102 14.02 -3.44 -9.06
CA GLY A 102 13.79 -2.04 -9.36
C GLY A 102 14.03 -1.10 -8.18
N ASN A 103 13.32 0.01 -8.16
CA ASN A 103 13.47 1.09 -7.19
C ASN A 103 12.11 1.56 -6.69
N PHE A 104 12.11 2.23 -5.52
CA PHE A 104 10.91 2.91 -5.04
C PHE A 104 10.54 4.10 -5.94
N PRO A 105 9.24 4.43 -6.03
CA PRO A 105 8.79 5.60 -6.77
C PRO A 105 9.43 6.87 -6.23
N ASN A 106 9.84 7.74 -7.14
CA ASN A 106 10.26 9.09 -6.76
C ASN A 106 9.01 9.96 -6.57
N ILE A 107 8.69 10.25 -5.32
CA ILE A 107 7.56 11.09 -4.92
C ILE A 107 8.14 12.47 -4.56
N SER A 108 8.33 13.32 -5.55
CA SER A 108 8.64 14.73 -5.36
C SER A 108 7.34 15.55 -5.25
N ASN A 109 7.44 16.88 -5.17
CA ASN A 109 6.31 17.81 -5.02
C ASN A 109 5.27 17.77 -6.17
N SER A 110 5.36 16.82 -7.10
CA SER A 110 4.44 16.62 -8.21
C SER A 110 3.76 15.25 -8.12
N ILE A 111 2.59 15.15 -8.76
CA ILE A 111 1.88 13.88 -8.89
C ILE A 111 2.74 12.89 -9.68
N SER A 112 3.15 11.81 -9.05
CA SER A 112 3.90 10.74 -9.68
C SER A 112 2.95 9.66 -10.22
N ASN A 113 3.25 9.13 -11.40
CA ASN A 113 2.58 7.94 -11.96
C ASN A 113 3.43 6.67 -11.79
N GLN A 114 4.48 6.74 -11.00
CA GLN A 114 5.33 5.60 -10.67
C GLN A 114 4.67 4.74 -9.60
N ILE A 115 4.83 3.43 -9.72
CA ILE A 115 4.23 2.45 -8.80
C ILE A 115 5.17 1.27 -8.58
N ILE A 116 5.07 0.68 -7.38
CA ILE A 116 5.58 -0.66 -7.11
C ILE A 116 4.39 -1.63 -7.08
N ILE A 117 4.59 -2.82 -7.60
CA ILE A 117 3.57 -3.88 -7.61
C ILE A 117 4.09 -5.13 -6.91
N SER A 118 3.17 -5.98 -6.45
CA SER A 118 3.55 -7.27 -5.89
C SER A 118 4.06 -8.22 -6.96
N LYS A 119 4.94 -9.14 -6.58
CA LYS A 119 5.42 -10.22 -7.47
C LYS A 119 4.26 -11.12 -7.93
N LEU A 120 3.26 -11.31 -7.07
CA LEU A 120 2.08 -12.08 -7.42
C LEU A 120 1.32 -11.43 -8.59
N LEU A 121 1.05 -10.12 -8.51
CA LEU A 121 0.38 -9.36 -9.56
C LEU A 121 1.23 -9.29 -10.83
N ALA A 122 2.54 -9.04 -10.69
CA ALA A 122 3.49 -9.03 -11.81
C ALA A 122 3.45 -10.33 -12.61
N ASN A 123 3.51 -11.47 -11.92
CA ASN A 123 3.45 -12.79 -12.54
C ASN A 123 2.08 -13.06 -13.19
N ARG A 124 0.97 -12.69 -12.52
CA ARG A 124 -0.38 -12.92 -13.02
C ARG A 124 -0.67 -12.15 -14.30
N LEU A 125 -0.19 -10.92 -14.39
CA LEU A 125 -0.41 -10.05 -15.55
C LEU A 125 0.77 -10.00 -16.52
N ASN A 126 1.82 -10.79 -16.27
CA ASN A 126 3.06 -10.83 -17.06
C ASN A 126 3.66 -9.44 -17.28
N LEU A 127 3.88 -8.74 -16.16
CA LEU A 127 4.42 -7.37 -16.12
C LEU A 127 5.82 -7.38 -15.50
N GLU A 128 6.69 -6.52 -16.00
CA GLU A 128 8.08 -6.34 -15.56
C GLU A 128 8.35 -4.89 -15.15
N VAL A 129 9.47 -4.65 -14.48
CA VAL A 129 9.93 -3.27 -14.17
C VAL A 129 10.17 -2.52 -15.47
N GLY A 130 9.64 -1.29 -15.56
CA GLY A 130 9.66 -0.46 -16.77
C GLY A 130 8.39 -0.57 -17.63
N ASP A 131 7.57 -1.58 -17.41
CA ASP A 131 6.29 -1.69 -18.08
C ASP A 131 5.29 -0.63 -17.60
N SER A 132 4.29 -0.39 -18.44
CA SER A 132 3.19 0.52 -18.11
C SER A 132 1.85 -0.18 -18.30
N PHE A 133 0.93 0.08 -17.39
CA PHE A 133 -0.44 -0.40 -17.49
C PHE A 133 -1.46 0.71 -17.21
N GLN A 134 -2.70 0.44 -17.55
CA GLN A 134 -3.82 1.33 -17.26
C GLN A 134 -4.59 0.83 -16.05
N MET A 135 -4.95 1.74 -15.18
CA MET A 135 -5.79 1.46 -14.03
C MET A 135 -7.10 2.24 -14.13
N LEU A 136 -8.20 1.53 -13.98
CA LEU A 136 -9.55 2.08 -13.99
C LEU A 136 -10.02 2.21 -12.53
N PHE A 137 -10.33 3.44 -12.13
CA PHE A 137 -10.92 3.72 -10.83
C PHE A 137 -12.40 4.06 -10.99
N SER A 138 -13.25 3.39 -10.24
CA SER A 138 -14.64 3.82 -10.11
C SER A 138 -14.69 5.14 -9.34
N ARG A 139 -15.32 6.15 -9.90
CA ARG A 139 -15.46 7.46 -9.26
C ARG A 139 -16.87 7.65 -8.66
N ASN A 140 -17.87 7.25 -9.39
CA ASN A 140 -19.30 7.15 -8.99
C ASN A 140 -19.95 6.19 -9.98
N SER A 141 -21.21 5.84 -9.77
CA SER A 141 -21.95 4.90 -10.62
C SER A 141 -21.95 5.22 -12.13
N GLU A 142 -21.58 6.45 -12.53
CA GLU A 142 -21.66 6.91 -13.93
C GLU A 142 -20.30 7.33 -14.53
N SER A 143 -19.22 7.41 -13.75
CA SER A 143 -17.92 7.84 -14.28
C SER A 143 -16.76 7.02 -13.74
N SER A 144 -15.88 6.61 -14.65
CA SER A 144 -14.61 5.96 -14.31
C SER A 144 -13.44 6.87 -14.70
N ALA A 145 -12.41 6.90 -13.87
CA ALA A 145 -11.17 7.58 -14.17
C ALA A 145 -10.11 6.56 -14.60
N ILE A 146 -9.47 6.81 -15.73
CA ILE A 146 -8.36 5.97 -16.21
C ILE A 146 -7.06 6.71 -15.95
N ARG A 147 -6.09 6.02 -15.35
CA ARG A 147 -4.72 6.51 -15.21
C ARG A 147 -3.72 5.48 -15.71
N LYS A 148 -2.65 5.96 -16.31
CA LYS A 148 -1.52 5.14 -16.73
C LYS A 148 -0.45 5.21 -15.66
N PHE A 149 0.06 4.04 -15.24
CA PHE A 149 1.15 3.91 -14.28
C PHE A 149 2.33 3.22 -14.94
N GLU A 150 3.54 3.54 -14.44
CA GLU A 150 4.81 2.92 -14.81
C GLU A 150 5.35 2.14 -13.60
N ILE A 151 5.72 0.89 -13.82
CA ILE A 151 6.25 0.02 -12.78
C ILE A 151 7.72 0.36 -12.56
N THR A 152 8.05 0.86 -11.38
CA THR A 152 9.43 1.17 -10.99
C THR A 152 10.06 0.10 -10.12
N GLY A 153 9.25 -0.76 -9.49
CA GLY A 153 9.76 -1.84 -8.67
C GLY A 153 8.74 -2.93 -8.41
N ILE A 154 9.24 -4.09 -8.04
CA ILE A 154 8.47 -5.28 -7.67
C ILE A 154 8.84 -5.67 -6.25
N PHE A 155 7.83 -5.91 -5.41
CA PHE A 155 8.02 -6.35 -4.03
C PHE A 155 7.37 -7.72 -3.78
N SER A 156 7.82 -8.39 -2.70
CA SER A 156 7.11 -9.55 -2.16
C SER A 156 7.15 -9.51 -0.64
N SER A 157 5.98 -9.56 -0.04
CA SER A 157 5.86 -9.68 1.42
C SER A 157 6.01 -11.12 1.89
N GLY A 158 5.79 -12.08 0.99
CA GLY A 158 5.68 -13.50 1.28
C GLY A 158 4.35 -13.88 1.94
N PHE A 159 3.35 -12.97 1.91
CA PHE A 159 1.97 -13.24 2.32
C PHE A 159 1.02 -12.89 1.17
N ASN A 160 0.20 -13.85 0.77
CA ASN A 160 -0.73 -13.66 -0.34
C ASN A 160 -1.71 -12.50 -0.08
N GLU A 161 -2.12 -12.30 1.17
CA GLU A 161 -3.05 -11.24 1.57
C GLU A 161 -2.47 -9.83 1.42
N LEU A 162 -1.15 -9.68 1.47
CA LEU A 162 -0.47 -8.40 1.27
C LEU A 162 0.05 -8.22 -0.15
N ASP A 163 0.13 -9.32 -0.90
CA ASP A 163 0.63 -9.38 -2.27
C ASP A 163 -0.50 -9.40 -3.32
N SER A 164 -1.78 -9.54 -2.89
CA SER A 164 -2.98 -9.59 -3.74
C SER A 164 -3.59 -8.22 -4.03
#